data_af9d92d8109edef51c34bb7298d3898e
#
_entry.id   af9d92d8109edef51c34bb7298d3898e
#
_cell.length_a   1.000
_cell.length_b   1.000
_cell.length_c   1.000
_cell.angle_alpha   90.00
_cell.angle_beta   90.00
_cell.angle_gamma   90.00
#
_symmetry.space_group_name_H-M   'P 1'
#
loop_
_entity.id
_entity.type
_entity.pdbx_description
1 polymer ?
#
loop_
_entity_poly.entity_id
_entity_poly.type
_entity_poly.pdbx_seq_one_letter_code
_entity_poly.pdbx_strand_id
1 'polypeptide(L)'
;MKLFLIHLLSGIGRLLLRLKGVRTGTGIILSGFPLIKKFPGASITIGNGVTIHSLTRMNPVLSHHTCLAALSNQASIILEDGCGISGATLVCVNGIRIGRHTLIGADTLILDNDMHYPRSGARWGSTLGQPEQGQPISIGEGCFIGARATILKGVTIGSGSVVAAGAVVTRDVPPGCLAIGNPAVNKPLPERLKHPRETQKAICP
;
A
#
# COMPACT_ATOMS: atom_id res chain seq x y z
N MET A 1 6.50 -0.70 -29.19
CA MET A 1 5.03 -0.83 -29.20
C MET A 1 4.44 -1.08 -27.81
N LYS A 2 4.87 -2.08 -27.02
CA LYS A 2 4.33 -2.34 -25.65
C LYS A 2 4.48 -1.16 -24.69
N LEU A 3 5.64 -0.51 -24.64
CA LEU A 3 5.90 0.62 -23.70
C LEU A 3 5.03 1.83 -24.04
N PHE A 4 4.86 2.17 -25.31
CA PHE A 4 3.99 3.28 -25.75
C PHE A 4 2.53 3.04 -25.35
N LEU A 5 2.02 1.81 -25.48
CA LEU A 5 0.67 1.45 -25.08
C LEU A 5 0.46 1.59 -23.57
N ILE A 6 1.45 1.19 -22.76
CA ILE A 6 1.38 1.36 -21.31
C ILE A 6 1.32 2.84 -20.93
N HIS A 7 2.11 3.69 -21.54
CA HIS A 7 2.09 5.14 -21.26
C HIS A 7 0.77 5.81 -21.69
N LEU A 8 0.21 5.42 -22.83
CA LEU A 8 -1.09 5.91 -23.29
C LEU A 8 -2.21 5.50 -22.33
N LEU A 9 -2.27 4.22 -21.95
CA LEU A 9 -3.25 3.70 -21.01
C LEU A 9 -3.07 4.32 -19.61
N SER A 10 -1.84 4.61 -19.19
CA SER A 10 -1.57 5.32 -17.93
C SER A 10 -2.05 6.76 -17.98
N GLY A 11 -1.98 7.43 -19.14
CA GLY A 11 -2.54 8.78 -19.34
C GLY A 11 -4.06 8.82 -19.14
N ILE A 12 -4.77 7.90 -19.79
CA ILE A 12 -6.22 7.73 -19.64
C ILE A 12 -6.57 7.36 -18.20
N GLY A 13 -5.81 6.42 -17.62
CA GLY A 13 -5.99 6.01 -16.24
C GLY A 13 -5.85 7.15 -15.24
N ARG A 14 -4.87 8.05 -15.42
CA ARG A 14 -4.72 9.26 -14.59
C ARG A 14 -5.93 10.18 -14.70
N LEU A 15 -6.46 10.39 -15.90
CA LEU A 15 -7.67 11.20 -16.09
C LEU A 15 -8.85 10.59 -15.32
N LEU A 16 -9.06 9.29 -15.43
CA LEU A 16 -10.11 8.58 -14.70
C LEU A 16 -9.93 8.66 -13.17
N LEU A 17 -8.70 8.57 -12.66
CA LEU A 17 -8.40 8.76 -11.24
C LEU A 17 -8.79 10.19 -10.79
N ARG A 18 -8.45 11.21 -11.58
CA ARG A 18 -8.81 12.60 -11.29
C ARG A 18 -10.31 12.83 -11.31
N LEU A 19 -11.03 12.23 -12.25
CA LEU A 19 -12.51 12.27 -12.29
C LEU A 19 -13.14 11.62 -11.03
N LYS A 20 -12.46 10.65 -10.40
CA LYS A 20 -12.85 10.10 -9.10
C LYS A 20 -12.37 10.93 -7.91
N GLY A 21 -11.81 12.12 -8.14
CA GLY A 21 -11.34 13.02 -7.09
C GLY A 21 -10.04 12.58 -6.42
N VAL A 22 -9.23 11.75 -7.10
CA VAL A 22 -7.88 11.37 -6.65
C VAL A 22 -6.88 12.44 -7.12
N ARG A 23 -6.07 12.97 -6.21
CA ARG A 23 -4.95 13.86 -6.55
C ARG A 23 -3.79 13.02 -7.09
N THR A 24 -3.31 13.35 -8.28
CA THR A 24 -2.27 12.58 -8.96
C THR A 24 -1.11 13.46 -9.39
N GLY A 25 0.09 13.00 -9.11
CA GLY A 25 1.33 13.57 -9.63
C GLY A 25 1.58 13.26 -11.11
N THR A 26 2.82 13.37 -11.53
CA THR A 26 3.30 13.10 -12.88
C THR A 26 4.03 11.77 -12.98
N GLY A 27 4.20 11.22 -14.18
CA GLY A 27 4.98 10.00 -14.41
C GLY A 27 4.37 8.72 -13.79
N ILE A 28 3.08 8.72 -13.44
CA ILE A 28 2.42 7.53 -12.87
C ILE A 28 2.26 6.46 -13.94
N ILE A 29 2.61 5.23 -13.59
CA ILE A 29 2.46 4.04 -14.45
C ILE A 29 1.34 3.18 -13.88
N LEU A 30 0.34 2.89 -14.70
CA LEU A 30 -0.79 2.02 -14.35
C LEU A 30 -0.80 0.77 -15.25
N SER A 31 -0.71 -0.39 -14.61
CA SER A 31 -0.96 -1.67 -15.25
C SER A 31 -2.31 -2.21 -14.75
N GLY A 32 -3.37 -1.86 -15.45
CA GLY A 32 -4.75 -2.03 -15.01
C GLY A 32 -5.23 -0.89 -14.10
N PHE A 33 -6.54 -0.82 -13.91
CA PHE A 33 -7.18 0.25 -13.15
C PHE A 33 -7.43 -0.18 -11.69
N PRO A 34 -6.95 0.58 -10.67
CA PRO A 34 -7.23 0.26 -9.28
C PRO A 34 -8.70 0.53 -8.93
N LEU A 35 -9.25 -0.27 -8.02
CA LEU A 35 -10.54 0.01 -7.41
C LEU A 35 -10.39 1.19 -6.44
N ILE A 36 -11.13 2.27 -6.71
CA ILE A 36 -11.16 3.45 -5.86
C ILE A 36 -12.52 3.53 -5.16
N LYS A 37 -12.50 3.48 -3.83
CA LYS A 37 -13.64 3.78 -2.96
C LYS A 37 -13.31 5.00 -2.11
N LYS A 38 -14.10 6.04 -2.23
CA LYS A 38 -13.83 7.31 -1.54
C LYS A 38 -15.11 7.85 -0.92
N PHE A 39 -15.10 8.02 0.39
CA PHE A 39 -16.19 8.67 1.14
C PHE A 39 -16.20 10.18 0.83
N PRO A 40 -17.36 10.86 0.88
CA PRO A 40 -17.40 12.32 0.78
C PRO A 40 -16.49 12.96 1.84
N GLY A 41 -15.65 13.92 1.43
CA GLY A 41 -14.63 14.54 2.29
C GLY A 41 -13.29 13.80 2.36
N ALA A 42 -13.22 12.50 2.11
CA ALA A 42 -11.98 11.74 2.09
C ALA A 42 -10.98 12.25 1.05
N SER A 43 -9.71 11.92 1.23
CA SER A 43 -8.65 12.25 0.27
C SER A 43 -7.83 11.03 -0.13
N ILE A 44 -7.47 10.95 -1.42
CA ILE A 44 -6.48 9.99 -1.93
C ILE A 44 -5.49 10.79 -2.77
N THR A 45 -4.21 10.68 -2.43
CA THR A 45 -3.11 11.37 -3.14
C THR A 45 -2.10 10.35 -3.60
N ILE A 46 -1.72 10.43 -4.88
CA ILE A 46 -0.72 9.57 -5.52
C ILE A 46 0.38 10.49 -6.04
N GLY A 47 1.59 10.32 -5.53
CA GLY A 47 2.78 11.13 -5.85
C GLY A 47 3.31 10.92 -7.27
N ASN A 48 4.47 11.51 -7.55
CA ASN A 48 5.14 11.40 -8.84
C ASN A 48 5.81 10.03 -8.99
N GLY A 49 5.84 9.50 -10.22
CA GLY A 49 6.56 8.25 -10.53
C GLY A 49 5.99 7.00 -9.84
N VAL A 50 4.80 7.08 -9.26
CA VAL A 50 4.17 5.94 -8.61
C VAL A 50 3.76 4.89 -9.65
N THR A 51 4.05 3.61 -9.36
CA THR A 51 3.65 2.49 -10.21
C THR A 51 2.59 1.65 -9.51
N ILE A 52 1.46 1.41 -10.18
CA ILE A 52 0.36 0.58 -9.66
C ILE A 52 0.08 -0.57 -10.62
N HIS A 53 0.34 -1.78 -10.16
CA HIS A 53 -0.01 -3.01 -10.86
C HIS A 53 -1.35 -3.52 -10.32
N SER A 54 -2.37 -3.48 -11.18
CA SER A 54 -3.74 -3.84 -10.82
C SER A 54 -4.37 -4.87 -11.77
N LEU A 55 -3.63 -5.31 -12.79
CA LEU A 55 -4.14 -6.25 -13.79
C LEU A 55 -3.63 -7.66 -13.51
N THR A 56 -4.52 -8.53 -13.02
CA THR A 56 -4.20 -9.91 -12.63
C THR A 56 -3.65 -10.75 -13.80
N ARG A 57 -4.09 -10.49 -15.04
CA ARG A 57 -3.59 -11.19 -16.23
C ARG A 57 -2.13 -10.90 -16.58
N MET A 58 -1.59 -9.77 -16.12
CA MET A 58 -0.19 -9.39 -16.43
C MET A 58 0.79 -9.74 -15.32
N ASN A 59 0.30 -10.04 -14.13
CA ASN A 59 1.12 -10.46 -13.00
C ASN A 59 0.46 -11.68 -12.35
N PRO A 60 0.99 -12.88 -12.55
CA PRO A 60 0.37 -14.12 -12.07
C PRO A 60 0.35 -14.27 -10.55
N VAL A 61 1.05 -13.40 -9.82
CA VAL A 61 1.06 -13.41 -8.35
C VAL A 61 -0.14 -12.66 -7.78
N LEU A 62 -0.83 -11.83 -8.58
CA LEU A 62 -1.98 -11.06 -8.12
C LEU A 62 -3.25 -11.91 -8.11
N SER A 63 -3.96 -11.95 -6.99
CA SER A 63 -5.29 -12.55 -6.88
C SER A 63 -6.43 -11.55 -7.14
N HIS A 64 -6.16 -10.24 -6.95
CA HIS A 64 -7.15 -9.18 -7.14
C HIS A 64 -6.53 -7.85 -7.59
N HIS A 65 -7.38 -6.92 -8.00
CA HIS A 65 -6.98 -5.55 -8.34
C HIS A 65 -6.50 -4.79 -7.10
N THR A 66 -5.55 -3.85 -7.28
CA THR A 66 -5.23 -2.88 -6.23
C THR A 66 -6.51 -2.14 -5.80
N CYS A 67 -6.75 -2.05 -4.49
CA CYS A 67 -7.88 -1.34 -3.91
C CYS A 67 -7.38 -0.22 -2.99
N LEU A 68 -7.86 1.01 -3.23
CA LEU A 68 -7.63 2.17 -2.35
C LEU A 68 -8.99 2.64 -1.84
N ALA A 69 -9.28 2.38 -0.56
CA ALA A 69 -10.56 2.66 0.05
C ALA A 69 -10.42 3.59 1.27
N ALA A 70 -10.82 4.85 1.10
CA ALA A 70 -10.88 5.86 2.15
C ALA A 70 -12.34 6.03 2.60
N LEU A 71 -12.70 5.51 3.77
CA LEU A 71 -14.06 5.16 4.16
C LEU A 71 -14.66 6.04 5.27
N SER A 72 -14.11 7.25 5.50
CA SER A 72 -14.71 8.30 6.33
C SER A 72 -14.43 9.67 5.72
N ASN A 73 -15.08 10.72 6.22
CA ASN A 73 -14.88 12.09 5.76
C ASN A 73 -13.48 12.66 6.06
N GLN A 74 -12.76 12.10 7.01
CA GLN A 74 -11.39 12.48 7.39
C GLN A 74 -10.35 11.50 6.83
N ALA A 75 -10.77 10.38 6.24
CA ALA A 75 -9.87 9.35 5.75
C ALA A 75 -8.92 9.88 4.68
N SER A 76 -7.64 9.53 4.80
CA SER A 76 -6.62 9.89 3.83
C SER A 76 -5.73 8.71 3.44
N ILE A 77 -5.50 8.54 2.13
CA ILE A 77 -4.47 7.63 1.62
C ILE A 77 -3.45 8.46 0.87
N ILE A 78 -2.18 8.35 1.28
CA ILE A 78 -1.07 9.05 0.65
C ILE A 78 -0.04 8.02 0.18
N LEU A 79 0.16 7.96 -1.14
CA LEU A 79 1.28 7.26 -1.77
C LEU A 79 2.28 8.31 -2.19
N GLU A 80 3.44 8.34 -1.55
CA GLU A 80 4.50 9.29 -1.89
C GLU A 80 5.23 8.92 -3.18
N ASP A 81 6.13 9.80 -3.62
CA ASP A 81 6.84 9.67 -4.88
C ASP A 81 7.60 8.34 -5.00
N GLY A 82 7.57 7.75 -6.19
CA GLY A 82 8.30 6.53 -6.50
C GLY A 82 7.78 5.23 -5.86
N CYS A 83 6.65 5.27 -5.15
CA CYS A 83 6.07 4.04 -4.59
C CYS A 83 5.68 3.04 -5.68
N GLY A 84 5.81 1.75 -5.36
CA GLY A 84 5.29 0.65 -6.17
C GLY A 84 4.26 -0.18 -5.42
N ILE A 85 3.11 -0.46 -6.05
CA ILE A 85 2.05 -1.26 -5.44
C ILE A 85 1.55 -2.31 -6.42
N SER A 86 1.41 -3.55 -5.96
CA SER A 86 0.94 -4.67 -6.76
C SER A 86 -0.24 -5.37 -6.09
N GLY A 87 -1.46 -5.21 -6.60
CA GLY A 87 -2.65 -5.91 -6.09
C GLY A 87 -2.93 -5.74 -4.60
N ALA A 88 -2.41 -4.70 -3.96
CA ALA A 88 -2.60 -4.50 -2.52
C ALA A 88 -3.95 -3.84 -2.23
N THR A 89 -4.49 -4.13 -1.05
CA THR A 89 -5.71 -3.52 -0.52
C THR A 89 -5.37 -2.60 0.64
N LEU A 90 -5.60 -1.30 0.47
CA LEU A 90 -5.45 -0.26 1.48
C LEU A 90 -6.84 0.24 1.87
N VAL A 91 -7.23 0.04 3.13
CA VAL A 91 -8.53 0.49 3.64
C VAL A 91 -8.33 1.31 4.89
N CYS A 92 -8.83 2.55 4.89
CA CYS A 92 -8.75 3.40 6.06
C CYS A 92 -10.05 4.13 6.36
N VAL A 93 -10.24 4.43 7.63
CA VAL A 93 -11.21 5.39 8.14
C VAL A 93 -10.52 6.62 8.74
N ASN A 94 -9.21 6.55 9.03
CA ASN A 94 -8.37 7.64 9.51
C ASN A 94 -7.27 7.93 8.47
N GLY A 95 -6.21 7.10 8.39
CA GLY A 95 -5.14 7.40 7.49
C GLY A 95 -4.15 6.27 7.19
N ILE A 96 -3.69 6.19 5.94
CA ILE A 96 -2.58 5.35 5.53
C ILE A 96 -1.60 6.19 4.71
N ARG A 97 -0.33 6.22 5.16
CA ARG A 97 0.75 6.90 4.46
C ARG A 97 1.82 5.89 4.06
N ILE A 98 2.19 5.88 2.79
CA ILE A 98 3.27 5.07 2.22
C ILE A 98 4.38 6.02 1.80
N GLY A 99 5.54 5.91 2.44
CA GLY A 99 6.72 6.74 2.22
C GLY A 99 7.36 6.50 0.86
N ARG A 100 8.20 7.46 0.43
CA ARG A 100 8.87 7.47 -0.88
C ARG A 100 9.59 6.17 -1.18
N HIS A 101 9.58 5.76 -2.45
CA HIS A 101 10.30 4.58 -2.96
C HIS A 101 9.98 3.26 -2.23
N THR A 102 8.89 3.21 -1.46
CA THR A 102 8.44 1.99 -0.80
C THR A 102 7.72 1.09 -1.78
N LEU A 103 8.02 -0.21 -1.71
CA LEU A 103 7.38 -1.23 -2.55
C LEU A 103 6.42 -2.07 -1.71
N ILE A 104 5.17 -2.15 -2.16
CA ILE A 104 4.13 -2.99 -1.56
C ILE A 104 3.90 -4.20 -2.45
N GLY A 105 4.23 -5.37 -1.93
CA GLY A 105 4.12 -6.65 -2.61
C GLY A 105 2.69 -7.09 -2.91
N ALA A 106 2.59 -8.14 -3.71
CA ALA A 106 1.32 -8.66 -4.21
C ALA A 106 0.37 -9.06 -3.06
N ASP A 107 -0.91 -8.68 -3.22
CA ASP A 107 -2.00 -9.06 -2.31
C ASP A 107 -1.77 -8.68 -0.83
N THR A 108 -0.96 -7.66 -0.57
CA THR A 108 -0.77 -7.10 0.79
C THR A 108 -2.05 -6.44 1.26
N LEU A 109 -2.38 -6.63 2.54
CA LEU A 109 -3.52 -6.01 3.21
C LEU A 109 -3.04 -4.97 4.23
N ILE A 110 -3.53 -3.73 4.14
CA ILE A 110 -3.20 -2.64 5.06
C ILE A 110 -4.51 -2.04 5.55
N LEU A 111 -4.79 -2.21 6.85
CA LEU A 111 -6.04 -1.81 7.50
C LEU A 111 -5.77 -0.94 8.72
N ASP A 112 -6.23 0.30 8.72
CA ASP A 112 -6.13 1.19 9.88
C ASP A 112 -7.27 1.01 10.89
N ASN A 113 -8.15 0.07 10.66
CA ASN A 113 -9.33 -0.21 11.48
C ASN A 113 -9.72 -1.69 11.41
N ASP A 114 -10.60 -2.14 12.31
CA ASP A 114 -11.06 -3.54 12.35
C ASP A 114 -12.33 -3.79 11.51
N MET A 115 -12.78 -2.81 10.71
CA MET A 115 -14.03 -2.82 9.94
C MET A 115 -15.30 -2.86 10.83
N HIS A 116 -15.20 -3.46 12.02
CA HIS A 116 -16.27 -3.58 12.99
C HIS A 116 -15.75 -3.35 14.41
N TYR A 117 -16.60 -2.89 15.31
CA TYR A 117 -16.30 -2.70 16.72
C TYR A 117 -17.41 -3.27 17.62
N PRO A 118 -17.09 -3.72 18.85
CA PRO A 118 -18.09 -4.23 19.77
C PRO A 118 -19.09 -3.14 20.17
N ARG A 119 -20.38 -3.49 20.22
CA ARG A 119 -21.46 -2.66 20.79
C ARG A 119 -22.14 -3.41 21.94
N SER A 120 -22.91 -2.69 22.74
CA SER A 120 -23.71 -3.29 23.81
C SER A 120 -24.67 -4.35 23.26
N GLY A 121 -24.93 -5.41 24.03
CA GLY A 121 -25.84 -6.47 23.68
C GLY A 121 -25.31 -7.44 22.62
N ALA A 122 -24.03 -7.77 22.65
CA ALA A 122 -23.36 -8.70 21.74
C ALA A 122 -23.52 -8.36 20.25
N ARG A 123 -23.63 -7.08 19.90
CA ARG A 123 -23.76 -6.59 18.52
C ARG A 123 -22.45 -6.03 18.02
N TRP A 124 -22.29 -5.97 16.72
CA TRP A 124 -21.16 -5.35 16.05
C TRP A 124 -21.58 -4.06 15.34
N GLY A 125 -20.82 -3.00 15.52
CA GLY A 125 -20.92 -1.76 14.76
C GLY A 125 -19.97 -1.77 13.57
N SER A 126 -20.25 -0.95 12.55
CA SER A 126 -19.37 -0.73 11.41
C SER A 126 -18.48 0.49 11.66
N THR A 127 -17.21 0.43 11.25
CA THR A 127 -16.28 1.58 11.30
C THR A 127 -16.50 2.54 10.11
N LEU A 128 -17.36 2.19 9.17
CA LEU A 128 -17.66 3.02 8.00
C LEU A 128 -18.13 4.42 8.43
N GLY A 129 -17.44 5.45 7.97
CA GLY A 129 -17.75 6.84 8.31
C GLY A 129 -17.28 7.30 9.70
N GLN A 130 -16.60 6.45 10.48
CA GLN A 130 -16.19 6.71 11.87
C GLN A 130 -14.66 6.78 12.00
N PRO A 131 -14.04 7.95 11.75
CA PRO A 131 -12.57 8.10 11.78
C PRO A 131 -11.97 7.80 13.17
N GLU A 132 -12.72 8.01 14.25
CA GLU A 132 -12.32 7.72 15.62
C GLU A 132 -12.11 6.22 15.91
N GLN A 133 -12.62 5.35 15.05
CA GLN A 133 -12.41 3.90 15.12
C GLN A 133 -11.14 3.46 14.40
N GLY A 134 -10.46 4.38 13.71
CA GLY A 134 -9.20 4.13 13.01
C GLY A 134 -7.99 4.56 13.81
N GLN A 135 -6.89 3.82 13.64
CA GLN A 135 -5.56 4.18 14.11
C GLN A 135 -4.64 4.25 12.89
N PRO A 136 -4.11 5.44 12.54
CA PRO A 136 -3.42 5.63 11.29
C PRO A 136 -2.18 4.75 11.17
N ILE A 137 -1.87 4.35 9.95
CA ILE A 137 -0.68 3.55 9.60
C ILE A 137 0.29 4.44 8.84
N SER A 138 1.57 4.37 9.24
CA SER A 138 2.66 5.06 8.54
C SER A 138 3.75 4.05 8.15
N ILE A 139 4.04 3.96 6.85
CA ILE A 139 5.17 3.18 6.34
C ILE A 139 6.21 4.17 5.83
N GLY A 140 7.44 4.04 6.33
CA GLY A 140 8.56 4.92 6.02
C GLY A 140 9.05 4.81 4.58
N GLU A 141 10.07 5.58 4.27
CA GLU A 141 10.73 5.60 2.96
C GLU A 141 11.57 4.34 2.72
N GLY A 142 11.61 3.86 1.47
CA GLY A 142 12.48 2.76 1.05
C GLY A 142 12.17 1.41 1.70
N CYS A 143 10.95 1.22 2.20
CA CYS A 143 10.54 -0.06 2.77
C CYS A 143 10.20 -1.07 1.68
N PHE A 144 10.32 -2.34 2.01
CA PHE A 144 9.80 -3.43 1.19
C PHE A 144 8.80 -4.26 1.98
N ILE A 145 7.55 -4.24 1.57
CA ILE A 145 6.48 -5.03 2.18
C ILE A 145 6.25 -6.26 1.31
N GLY A 146 6.55 -7.43 1.84
CA GLY A 146 6.44 -8.71 1.14
C GLY A 146 5.00 -9.07 0.78
N ALA A 147 4.84 -9.89 -0.24
CA ALA A 147 3.54 -10.32 -0.73
C ALA A 147 2.70 -10.96 0.38
N ARG A 148 1.39 -10.68 0.37
CA ARG A 148 0.40 -11.20 1.34
C ARG A 148 0.71 -10.86 2.80
N ALA A 149 1.54 -9.87 3.07
CA ALA A 149 1.69 -9.32 4.40
C ALA A 149 0.40 -8.61 4.83
N THR A 150 0.14 -8.59 6.13
CA THR A 150 -0.97 -7.85 6.73
C THR A 150 -0.42 -6.82 7.70
N ILE A 151 -0.76 -5.54 7.50
CA ILE A 151 -0.37 -4.45 8.38
C ILE A 151 -1.63 -3.96 9.09
N LEU A 152 -1.64 -4.05 10.42
CA LEU A 152 -2.80 -3.70 11.23
C LEU A 152 -2.73 -2.25 11.71
N LYS A 153 -3.87 -1.78 12.21
CA LYS A 153 -4.10 -0.41 12.68
C LYS A 153 -3.04 0.06 13.68
N GLY A 154 -2.69 1.33 13.60
CA GLY A 154 -1.76 2.02 14.49
C GLY A 154 -0.28 1.71 14.24
N VAL A 155 0.06 0.83 13.31
CA VAL A 155 1.44 0.41 13.08
C VAL A 155 2.24 1.50 12.35
N THR A 156 3.43 1.77 12.87
CA THR A 156 4.48 2.53 12.18
C THR A 156 5.60 1.60 11.74
N ILE A 157 5.94 1.60 10.44
CA ILE A 157 7.08 0.89 9.89
C ILE A 157 8.17 1.92 9.56
N GLY A 158 9.31 1.82 10.25
CA GLY A 158 10.45 2.71 10.06
C GLY A 158 11.10 2.55 8.68
N SER A 159 11.74 3.63 8.19
CA SER A 159 12.37 3.66 6.86
C SER A 159 13.40 2.55 6.67
N GLY A 160 13.53 2.05 5.44
CA GLY A 160 14.47 1.00 5.07
C GLY A 160 14.17 -0.38 5.66
N SER A 161 12.98 -0.56 6.27
CA SER A 161 12.60 -1.84 6.85
C SER A 161 12.00 -2.79 5.81
N VAL A 162 12.07 -4.07 6.12
CA VAL A 162 11.50 -5.14 5.30
C VAL A 162 10.46 -5.89 6.12
N VAL A 163 9.28 -6.08 5.55
CA VAL A 163 8.27 -7.00 6.08
C VAL A 163 8.29 -8.25 5.21
N ALA A 164 8.47 -9.41 5.84
CA ALA A 164 8.51 -10.67 5.12
C ALA A 164 7.14 -11.02 4.51
N ALA A 165 7.14 -11.78 3.42
CA ALA A 165 5.91 -12.27 2.81
C ALA A 165 5.07 -13.07 3.84
N GLY A 166 3.75 -12.83 3.84
CA GLY A 166 2.80 -13.48 4.76
C GLY A 166 2.91 -13.06 6.23
N ALA A 167 3.75 -12.08 6.57
CA ALA A 167 3.85 -11.61 7.95
C ALA A 167 2.62 -10.80 8.37
N VAL A 168 2.23 -10.91 9.65
CA VAL A 168 1.14 -10.11 10.25
C VAL A 168 1.74 -9.13 11.26
N VAL A 169 1.83 -7.87 10.85
CA VAL A 169 2.45 -6.81 11.65
C VAL A 169 1.40 -6.16 12.55
N THR A 170 1.56 -6.36 13.85
CA THR A 170 0.63 -5.89 14.90
C THR A 170 1.26 -4.85 15.81
N ARG A 171 2.54 -4.52 15.63
CA ARG A 171 3.32 -3.56 16.42
C ARG A 171 4.31 -2.85 15.51
N ASP A 172 4.81 -1.71 15.97
CA ASP A 172 5.79 -0.90 15.25
C ASP A 172 7.04 -1.70 14.88
N VAL A 173 7.58 -1.38 13.71
CA VAL A 173 8.84 -1.93 13.18
C VAL A 173 9.86 -0.80 13.18
N PRO A 174 10.95 -0.91 13.96
CA PRO A 174 12.02 0.09 13.95
C PRO A 174 12.66 0.25 12.57
N PRO A 175 13.27 1.40 12.24
CA PRO A 175 13.98 1.59 10.98
C PRO A 175 15.05 0.53 10.74
N GLY A 176 15.21 0.10 9.48
CA GLY A 176 16.24 -0.87 9.10
C GLY A 176 16.07 -2.26 9.71
N CYS A 177 14.84 -2.65 10.06
CA CYS A 177 14.54 -3.95 10.65
C CYS A 177 13.80 -4.87 9.68
N LEU A 178 13.85 -6.17 9.97
CA LEU A 178 13.07 -7.22 9.32
C LEU A 178 11.94 -7.66 10.25
N ALA A 179 10.68 -7.43 9.85
CA ALA A 179 9.50 -7.97 10.52
C ALA A 179 9.09 -9.30 9.86
N ILE A 180 9.02 -10.39 10.63
CA ILE A 180 8.75 -11.73 10.09
C ILE A 180 7.85 -12.55 11.02
N GLY A 181 6.90 -13.27 10.45
CA GLY A 181 6.04 -14.21 11.13
C GLY A 181 4.63 -13.69 11.40
N ASN A 182 3.83 -14.49 12.12
CA ASN A 182 2.47 -14.16 12.56
C ASN A 182 2.28 -14.59 14.03
N PRO A 183 2.17 -13.64 15.00
CA PRO A 183 2.42 -12.21 14.81
C PRO A 183 3.89 -11.94 14.43
N ALA A 184 4.15 -10.85 13.71
CA ALA A 184 5.50 -10.52 13.27
C ALA A 184 6.41 -10.12 14.42
N VAL A 185 7.65 -10.61 14.37
CA VAL A 185 8.72 -10.29 15.29
C VAL A 185 9.80 -9.52 14.56
N ASN A 186 10.27 -8.42 15.17
CA ASN A 186 11.33 -7.60 14.61
C ASN A 186 12.70 -8.26 14.83
N LYS A 187 13.51 -8.32 13.76
CA LYS A 187 14.89 -8.81 13.76
C LYS A 187 15.80 -7.79 13.07
N PRO A 188 17.11 -7.80 13.35
CA PRO A 188 18.05 -7.01 12.55
C PRO A 188 17.93 -7.36 11.06
N LEU A 189 17.99 -6.34 10.21
CA LEU A 189 17.98 -6.58 8.77
C LEU A 189 19.28 -7.27 8.35
N PRO A 190 19.22 -8.43 7.66
CA PRO A 190 20.41 -9.11 7.17
C PRO A 190 21.26 -8.22 6.27
N GLU A 191 22.60 -8.29 6.37
CA GLU A 191 23.55 -7.46 5.61
C GLU A 191 23.26 -7.47 4.10
N ARG A 192 22.91 -8.63 3.53
CA ARG A 192 22.54 -8.77 2.11
C ARG A 192 21.36 -7.90 1.66
N LEU A 193 20.56 -7.39 2.59
CA LEU A 193 19.40 -6.52 2.33
C LEU A 193 19.69 -5.05 2.67
N LYS A 194 20.81 -4.73 3.35
CA LYS A 194 21.17 -3.36 3.74
C LYS A 194 21.80 -2.57 2.61
N HIS A 195 22.47 -3.23 1.67
CA HIS A 195 23.11 -2.59 0.53
C HIS A 195 22.38 -2.98 -0.75
N PRO A 196 21.99 -2.02 -1.61
CA PRO A 196 21.68 -2.36 -2.98
C PRO A 196 22.96 -2.99 -3.54
N ARG A 197 22.88 -4.21 -4.06
CA ARG A 197 23.98 -4.80 -4.81
C ARG A 197 24.31 -3.82 -5.92
N GLU A 198 25.45 -3.16 -5.86
CA GLU A 198 26.01 -2.46 -7.00
C GLU A 198 26.05 -3.49 -8.14
N THR A 199 25.19 -3.21 -9.11
CA THR A 199 25.18 -3.84 -10.44
C THR A 199 25.83 -5.21 -10.55
N GLN A 200 25.14 -6.26 -10.17
CA GLN A 200 25.31 -7.50 -10.89
C GLN A 200 24.71 -7.25 -12.28
N LYS A 201 25.60 -6.98 -13.26
CA LYS A 201 25.27 -7.01 -14.69
C LYS A 201 24.43 -8.25 -14.93
N ALA A 202 23.20 -8.04 -15.42
CA ALA A 202 22.32 -9.11 -15.80
C ALA A 202 23.07 -10.02 -16.81
N ILE A 203 23.50 -11.15 -16.33
CA ILE A 203 23.80 -12.31 -17.17
C ILE A 203 22.51 -13.12 -17.11
N CYS A 204 21.58 -12.77 -17.97
CA CYS A 204 20.55 -13.69 -18.40
C CYS A 204 21.05 -14.31 -19.70
N PRO A 205 21.15 -15.64 -19.78
CA PRO A 205 21.43 -16.32 -21.06
C PRO A 205 20.25 -16.15 -22.02
#